data_21de1ba6f3fe542dbb2d247b3762b7b2
#
_entry.id   21de1ba6f3fe542dbb2d247b3762b7b2
#
_cell.length_a   1.000
_cell.length_b   1.000
_cell.length_c   1.000
_cell.angle_alpha   90.00
_cell.angle_beta   90.00
_cell.angle_gamma   90.00
#
_symmetry.space_group_name_H-M   'P 1'
#
loop_
_entity.id
_entity.type
_entity.pdbx_description
1 polymer ?
#
loop_
_entity_poly.entity_id
_entity_poly.type
_entity_poly.pdbx_seq_one_letter_code
_entity_poly.pdbx_strand_id
1 'polypeptide(L)'
;PAQYFGFKQRGAVAPGYRADLVVVSDLESFTVEQVYKNGTLVAEHGKTLKPAPLDIDRVRFSHVMDSFDLDEITLQDLKLRESGEQERVICLNRGELLTEEKIIPFQRHPGKAPGVDPEHNIVKLAVFERHHHSGHVGIGFLGNFSLKCGAVASSIAHDSHNLIVAGDN
;
A
#
# COMPACT_ATOMS: atom_id res chain seq x y z
N PRO A 1 -2.04 -23.46 -11.99
CA PRO A 1 -3.09 -22.60 -11.41
C PRO A 1 -4.49 -22.96 -11.91
N ALA A 2 -4.75 -22.99 -13.25
CA ALA A 2 -6.10 -23.21 -13.78
C ALA A 2 -6.73 -24.53 -13.29
N GLN A 3 -5.97 -25.61 -13.28
CA GLN A 3 -6.42 -26.90 -12.81
C GLN A 3 -6.72 -26.87 -11.31
N TYR A 4 -5.88 -26.24 -10.50
CA TYR A 4 -6.07 -26.10 -9.05
C TYR A 4 -7.36 -25.37 -8.71
N PHE A 5 -7.67 -24.28 -9.43
CA PHE A 5 -8.89 -23.50 -9.23
C PHE A 5 -10.11 -24.03 -10.00
N GLY A 6 -10.00 -25.19 -10.66
CA GLY A 6 -11.12 -25.81 -11.39
C GLY A 6 -11.55 -25.06 -12.65
N PHE A 7 -10.70 -24.18 -13.21
CA PHE A 7 -11.01 -23.49 -14.45
C PHE A 7 -10.95 -24.44 -15.64
N LYS A 8 -12.10 -24.71 -16.22
CA LYS A 8 -12.19 -25.59 -17.41
C LYS A 8 -11.69 -24.85 -18.66
N GLN A 9 -11.06 -25.62 -19.56
CA GLN A 9 -10.59 -25.13 -20.87
C GLN A 9 -9.64 -23.91 -20.78
N ARG A 10 -8.79 -23.85 -19.74
CA ARG A 10 -7.79 -22.80 -19.53
C ARG A 10 -6.48 -23.40 -19.03
N GLY A 11 -5.36 -22.66 -19.21
CA GLY A 11 -4.04 -23.02 -18.70
C GLY A 11 -3.24 -23.95 -19.60
N ALA A 12 -3.66 -24.16 -20.84
CA ALA A 12 -2.89 -24.85 -21.86
C ALA A 12 -3.15 -24.26 -23.25
N VAL A 13 -2.19 -24.39 -24.14
CA VAL A 13 -2.34 -24.12 -25.57
C VAL A 13 -2.75 -25.42 -26.24
N ALA A 14 -4.05 -25.65 -26.38
CA ALA A 14 -4.59 -26.88 -26.88
C ALA A 14 -5.96 -26.66 -27.61
N PRO A 15 -6.34 -27.52 -28.54
CA PRO A 15 -7.66 -27.48 -29.20
C PRO A 15 -8.78 -27.54 -28.15
N GLY A 16 -9.79 -26.67 -28.28
CA GLY A 16 -10.92 -26.58 -27.34
C GLY A 16 -10.66 -25.74 -26.11
N TYR A 17 -9.42 -25.25 -25.92
CA TYR A 17 -9.09 -24.31 -24.83
C TYR A 17 -9.32 -22.86 -25.27
N ARG A 18 -9.59 -21.99 -24.30
CA ARG A 18 -9.70 -20.55 -24.56
C ARG A 18 -8.34 -20.00 -24.98
N ALA A 19 -8.35 -19.24 -26.04
CA ALA A 19 -7.18 -18.54 -26.52
C ALA A 19 -6.90 -17.26 -25.69
N ASP A 20 -6.67 -17.45 -24.38
CA ASP A 20 -6.10 -16.44 -23.48
C ASP A 20 -4.59 -16.71 -23.46
N LEU A 21 -3.83 -16.00 -24.31
CA LEU A 21 -2.44 -16.31 -24.64
C LEU A 21 -1.54 -15.10 -24.40
N VAL A 22 -0.31 -15.37 -24.02
CA VAL A 22 0.77 -14.38 -23.96
C VAL A 22 1.88 -14.82 -24.90
N VAL A 23 2.29 -13.94 -25.81
CA VAL A 23 3.47 -14.12 -26.67
C VAL A 23 4.62 -13.38 -26.03
N VAL A 24 5.72 -14.06 -25.83
CA VAL A 24 6.95 -13.51 -25.25
C VAL A 24 8.10 -13.58 -26.27
N SER A 25 9.09 -12.67 -26.13
CA SER A 25 10.27 -12.63 -27.01
C SER A 25 11.05 -13.93 -26.96
N ASP A 26 11.27 -14.45 -25.78
CA ASP A 26 12.05 -15.66 -25.49
C ASP A 26 11.70 -16.18 -24.07
N LEU A 27 12.24 -17.35 -23.72
CA LEU A 27 11.98 -17.97 -22.41
C LEU A 27 12.96 -17.56 -21.29
N GLU A 28 13.94 -16.71 -21.60
CA GLU A 28 14.92 -16.20 -20.62
C GLU A 28 14.51 -14.82 -20.10
N SER A 29 14.38 -13.83 -21.00
CA SER A 29 13.98 -12.47 -20.65
C SER A 29 12.48 -12.35 -20.37
N PHE A 30 11.68 -13.22 -20.98
CA PHE A 30 10.22 -13.29 -20.83
C PHE A 30 9.51 -11.96 -21.11
N THR A 31 10.07 -11.14 -22.02
CA THR A 31 9.46 -9.85 -22.38
C THR A 31 8.15 -10.09 -23.13
N VAL A 32 7.07 -9.55 -22.62
CA VAL A 32 5.74 -9.71 -23.21
C VAL A 32 5.63 -8.85 -24.46
N GLU A 33 5.43 -9.48 -25.62
CA GLU A 33 5.21 -8.81 -26.90
C GLU A 33 3.74 -8.62 -27.20
N GLN A 34 2.92 -9.66 -27.03
CA GLN A 34 1.49 -9.62 -27.35
C GLN A 34 0.67 -10.36 -26.29
N VAL A 35 -0.55 -9.86 -26.05
CA VAL A 35 -1.52 -10.51 -25.19
C VAL A 35 -2.84 -10.70 -25.95
N TYR A 36 -3.30 -11.93 -25.96
CA TYR A 36 -4.59 -12.30 -26.53
C TYR A 36 -5.56 -12.67 -25.43
N LYS A 37 -6.77 -12.16 -25.54
CA LYS A 37 -7.90 -12.48 -24.69
C LYS A 37 -9.01 -13.06 -25.56
N ASN A 38 -9.38 -14.33 -25.33
CA ASN A 38 -10.38 -15.01 -26.13
C ASN A 38 -10.11 -14.96 -27.64
N GLY A 39 -8.84 -15.09 -28.04
CA GLY A 39 -8.40 -15.01 -29.44
C GLY A 39 -8.29 -13.60 -30.02
N THR A 40 -8.65 -12.56 -29.26
CA THR A 40 -8.53 -11.17 -29.70
C THR A 40 -7.26 -10.56 -29.14
N LEU A 41 -6.44 -9.91 -29.95
CA LEU A 41 -5.28 -9.13 -29.51
C LEU A 41 -5.77 -7.94 -28.69
N VAL A 42 -5.35 -7.84 -27.43
CA VAL A 42 -5.78 -6.82 -26.47
C VAL A 42 -4.65 -5.92 -25.98
N ALA A 43 -3.41 -6.39 -26.09
CA ALA A 43 -2.22 -5.57 -25.78
C ALA A 43 -1.03 -6.00 -26.65
N GLU A 44 -0.18 -5.05 -26.96
CA GLU A 44 1.03 -5.25 -27.77
C GLU A 44 2.13 -4.28 -27.31
N HIS A 45 3.37 -4.78 -27.18
CA HIS A 45 4.53 -4.00 -26.75
C HIS A 45 4.28 -3.13 -25.51
N GLY A 46 3.63 -3.71 -24.49
CA GLY A 46 3.33 -3.04 -23.22
C GLY A 46 2.19 -2.02 -23.27
N LYS A 47 1.47 -1.91 -24.40
CA LYS A 47 0.33 -0.99 -24.55
C LYS A 47 -0.98 -1.75 -24.71
N THR A 48 -2.01 -1.37 -23.98
CA THR A 48 -3.36 -1.89 -24.13
C THR A 48 -4.00 -1.29 -25.39
N LEU A 49 -4.50 -2.14 -26.30
CA LEU A 49 -5.12 -1.72 -27.56
C LEU A 49 -6.58 -1.34 -27.41
N LYS A 50 -7.27 -1.96 -26.46
CA LYS A 50 -8.65 -1.66 -26.10
C LYS A 50 -8.70 -1.49 -24.58
N PRO A 51 -8.59 -0.26 -24.06
CA PRO A 51 -8.82 -0.04 -22.64
C PRO A 51 -10.23 -0.52 -22.29
N ALA A 52 -10.34 -1.27 -21.21
CA ALA A 52 -11.67 -1.61 -20.69
C ALA A 52 -12.40 -0.30 -20.39
N PRO A 53 -13.67 -0.13 -20.80
CA PRO A 53 -14.43 1.02 -20.36
C PRO A 53 -14.51 0.99 -18.84
N LEU A 54 -13.90 1.98 -18.19
CA LEU A 54 -14.03 2.23 -16.76
C LEU A 54 -15.39 2.91 -16.51
N ASP A 55 -16.46 2.31 -17.02
CA ASP A 55 -17.80 2.73 -16.64
C ASP A 55 -18.12 2.05 -15.30
N ILE A 56 -17.66 2.70 -14.23
CA ILE A 56 -17.96 2.26 -12.87
C ILE A 56 -19.37 2.75 -12.56
N ASP A 57 -20.30 1.82 -12.49
CA ASP A 57 -21.64 2.08 -11.97
C ASP A 57 -21.51 2.49 -10.48
N ARG A 58 -21.41 3.80 -10.24
CA ARG A 58 -21.25 4.38 -8.90
C ARG A 58 -22.41 4.04 -7.97
N VAL A 59 -23.61 3.87 -8.50
CA VAL A 59 -24.79 3.49 -7.72
C VAL A 59 -24.67 2.06 -7.24
N ARG A 60 -24.29 1.14 -8.13
CA ARG A 60 -24.10 -0.28 -7.82
C ARG A 60 -22.94 -0.53 -6.86
N PHE A 61 -21.88 0.28 -6.97
CA PHE A 61 -20.66 0.12 -6.17
C PHE A 61 -20.49 1.20 -5.09
N SER A 62 -21.57 1.93 -4.74
CA SER A 62 -21.53 2.99 -3.73
C SER A 62 -20.92 2.54 -2.38
N HIS A 63 -21.25 1.32 -1.94
CA HIS A 63 -20.72 0.72 -0.72
C HIS A 63 -19.19 0.47 -0.74
N VAL A 64 -18.57 0.56 -1.91
CA VAL A 64 -17.11 0.41 -2.07
C VAL A 64 -16.46 1.77 -2.38
N MET A 65 -17.17 2.65 -3.09
CA MET A 65 -16.61 3.91 -3.61
C MET A 65 -16.40 4.96 -2.53
N ASP A 66 -17.32 5.06 -1.57
CA ASP A 66 -17.29 6.09 -0.52
C ASP A 66 -17.07 5.41 0.85
N SER A 67 -16.00 4.62 0.93
CA SER A 67 -15.72 3.76 2.09
C SER A 67 -14.86 4.42 3.18
N PHE A 68 -14.56 5.72 3.07
CA PHE A 68 -13.90 6.48 4.12
C PHE A 68 -14.96 7.09 5.03
N ASP A 69 -15.04 6.60 6.25
CA ASP A 69 -15.97 7.06 7.28
C ASP A 69 -15.16 7.52 8.52
N LEU A 70 -14.61 8.72 8.42
CA LEU A 70 -13.79 9.33 9.46
C LEU A 70 -14.05 10.85 9.54
N ASP A 71 -13.81 11.40 10.71
CA ASP A 71 -13.86 12.84 10.95
C ASP A 71 -12.75 13.60 10.21
N GLU A 72 -12.88 14.93 10.16
CA GLU A 72 -11.81 15.80 9.69
C GLU A 72 -10.57 15.65 10.57
N ILE A 73 -9.45 15.27 9.95
CA ILE A 73 -8.17 15.11 10.64
C ILE A 73 -7.59 16.50 10.95
N THR A 74 -7.30 16.74 12.22
CA THR A 74 -6.75 18.00 12.70
C THR A 74 -5.32 17.85 13.20
N LEU A 75 -4.61 18.97 13.40
CA LEU A 75 -3.28 18.96 14.00
C LEU A 75 -3.27 18.45 15.45
N GLN A 76 -4.41 18.43 16.12
CA GLN A 76 -4.53 17.88 17.46
C GLN A 76 -4.39 16.36 17.46
N ASP A 77 -4.93 15.71 16.42
CA ASP A 77 -4.89 14.26 16.24
C ASP A 77 -3.48 13.75 15.94
N LEU A 78 -2.60 14.66 15.52
CA LEU A 78 -1.18 14.36 15.24
C LEU A 78 -0.24 14.70 16.40
N LYS A 79 -0.77 15.07 17.57
CA LYS A 79 0.06 15.37 18.74
C LYS A 79 0.63 14.10 19.35
N LEU A 80 1.93 13.95 19.27
CA LEU A 80 2.69 12.89 19.91
C LEU A 80 3.32 13.41 21.21
N ARG A 81 3.24 12.63 22.27
CA ARG A 81 3.93 12.90 23.54
C ARG A 81 5.28 12.20 23.50
N GLU A 82 6.32 12.99 23.72
CA GLU A 82 7.69 12.50 23.85
C GLU A 82 8.04 12.33 25.34
N SER A 83 8.65 11.23 25.72
CA SER A 83 9.12 11.01 27.10
C SER A 83 10.43 11.76 27.40
N GLY A 84 11.22 12.06 26.38
CA GLY A 84 12.37 12.97 26.42
C GLY A 84 13.75 12.31 26.32
N GLU A 85 13.95 11.08 26.79
CA GLU A 85 15.26 10.43 26.77
C GLU A 85 15.30 9.16 25.92
N GLN A 86 14.24 8.35 26.02
CA GLN A 86 14.12 7.09 25.28
C GLN A 86 12.67 6.92 24.84
N GLU A 87 12.49 6.48 23.62
CA GLU A 87 11.15 6.23 23.08
C GLU A 87 11.00 4.77 22.62
N ARG A 88 9.76 4.29 22.75
CA ARG A 88 9.37 2.99 22.22
C ARG A 88 9.02 3.14 20.75
N VAL A 89 9.82 2.54 19.88
CA VAL A 89 9.79 2.73 18.45
C VAL A 89 9.43 1.43 17.75
N ILE A 90 8.49 1.49 16.80
CA ILE A 90 8.21 0.40 15.87
C ILE A 90 9.26 0.46 14.77
N CYS A 91 10.17 -0.50 14.71
CA CYS A 91 11.24 -0.54 13.72
C CYS A 91 10.90 -1.45 12.56
N LEU A 92 11.03 -0.92 11.34
CA LEU A 92 10.91 -1.71 10.12
C LEU A 92 12.18 -2.53 9.89
N ASN A 93 12.02 -3.78 9.48
CA ASN A 93 13.09 -4.66 9.02
C ASN A 93 13.05 -4.76 7.50
N ARG A 94 14.16 -4.43 6.84
CA ARG A 94 14.20 -4.42 5.38
C ARG A 94 13.96 -5.81 4.80
N GLY A 95 12.94 -5.94 3.96
CA GLY A 95 12.58 -7.19 3.29
C GLY A 95 11.76 -8.15 4.16
N GLU A 96 11.35 -7.74 5.35
CA GLU A 96 10.51 -8.53 6.24
C GLU A 96 9.11 -7.93 6.38
N LEU A 97 8.13 -8.78 6.72
CA LEU A 97 6.76 -8.34 7.02
C LEU A 97 6.58 -7.99 8.50
N LEU A 98 7.46 -8.51 9.36
CA LEU A 98 7.40 -8.29 10.80
C LEU A 98 8.22 -7.05 11.18
N THR A 99 7.65 -6.27 12.09
CA THR A 99 8.33 -5.15 12.74
C THR A 99 8.89 -5.58 14.09
N GLU A 100 9.85 -4.83 14.60
CA GLU A 100 10.40 -5.02 15.94
C GLU A 100 10.05 -3.83 16.83
N GLU A 101 9.79 -4.10 18.11
CA GLU A 101 9.76 -3.06 19.13
C GLU A 101 11.18 -2.81 19.66
N LYS A 102 11.61 -1.56 19.64
CA LYS A 102 12.88 -1.14 20.23
C LYS A 102 12.71 0.07 21.13
N ILE A 103 13.46 0.09 22.22
CA ILE A 103 13.64 1.29 23.03
C ILE A 103 14.88 1.99 22.52
N ILE A 104 14.72 3.16 21.93
CA ILE A 104 15.79 3.91 21.27
C ILE A 104 15.99 5.24 21.99
N PRO A 105 17.24 5.68 22.24
CA PRO A 105 17.49 7.04 22.62
C PRO A 105 16.86 8.01 21.63
N PHE A 106 16.14 9.00 22.13
CA PHE A 106 15.43 9.96 21.30
C PHE A 106 15.94 11.37 21.60
N GLN A 107 16.28 12.09 20.56
CA GLN A 107 16.70 13.47 20.67
C GLN A 107 15.76 14.37 19.88
N ARG A 108 15.24 15.36 20.60
CA ARG A 108 14.41 16.39 19.96
C ARG A 108 15.31 17.36 19.20
N HIS A 109 15.01 17.55 17.92
CA HIS A 109 15.75 18.47 17.05
C HIS A 109 15.01 19.80 16.91
N PRO A 110 15.67 20.95 17.18
CA PRO A 110 15.08 22.26 16.93
C PRO A 110 14.64 22.40 15.46
N GLY A 111 13.42 22.87 15.24
CA GLY A 111 12.86 23.06 13.89
C GLY A 111 12.26 21.80 13.25
N LYS A 112 12.32 20.64 13.92
CA LYS A 112 11.58 19.45 13.51
C LYS A 112 10.27 19.30 14.30
N ALA A 113 9.31 18.64 13.70
CA ALA A 113 8.05 18.30 14.36
C ALA A 113 8.30 17.34 15.55
N PRO A 114 7.44 17.34 16.59
CA PRO A 114 7.49 16.33 17.62
C PRO A 114 7.38 14.92 17.04
N GLY A 115 8.20 14.00 17.56
CA GLY A 115 8.25 12.61 17.09
C GLY A 115 9.20 12.35 15.92
N VAL A 116 10.08 13.31 15.59
CA VAL A 116 11.04 13.19 14.49
C VAL A 116 12.47 13.30 15.02
N ASP A 117 13.25 12.25 14.81
CA ASP A 117 14.68 12.19 15.11
C ASP A 117 15.45 11.66 13.89
N PRO A 118 15.99 12.56 13.04
CA PRO A 118 16.73 12.16 11.86
C PRO A 118 18.02 11.38 12.14
N GLU A 119 18.67 11.61 13.30
CA GLU A 119 19.92 10.93 13.66
C GLU A 119 19.69 9.45 13.94
N HIS A 120 18.55 9.11 14.54
CA HIS A 120 18.15 7.73 14.79
C HIS A 120 17.17 7.18 13.72
N ASN A 121 16.95 7.94 12.63
CA ASN A 121 16.03 7.55 11.55
C ASN A 121 14.61 7.27 12.05
N ILE A 122 14.10 8.15 12.91
CA ILE A 122 12.75 8.05 13.49
C ILE A 122 11.85 9.13 12.88
N VAL A 123 10.67 8.74 12.49
CA VAL A 123 9.59 9.61 12.02
C VAL A 123 8.31 9.36 12.81
N LYS A 124 7.36 10.28 12.74
CA LYS A 124 6.04 10.11 13.32
C LYS A 124 5.23 9.14 12.50
N LEU A 125 4.49 8.26 13.16
CA LEU A 125 3.50 7.37 12.58
C LEU A 125 2.11 7.73 13.13
N ALA A 126 1.13 7.85 12.27
CA ALA A 126 -0.27 7.97 12.64
C ALA A 126 -1.12 6.95 11.90
N VAL A 127 -2.09 6.36 12.59
CA VAL A 127 -3.05 5.40 12.03
C VAL A 127 -4.45 5.85 12.42
N PHE A 128 -5.27 6.15 11.42
CA PHE A 128 -6.64 6.61 11.60
C PHE A 128 -7.60 5.48 11.25
N GLU A 129 -8.48 5.15 12.18
CA GLU A 129 -9.60 4.26 11.91
C GLU A 129 -10.56 4.95 10.93
N ARG A 130 -10.93 4.27 9.83
CA ARG A 130 -11.72 4.87 8.74
C ARG A 130 -12.97 4.11 8.35
N HIS A 131 -13.37 3.10 9.12
CA HIS A 131 -14.47 2.21 8.76
C HIS A 131 -15.76 2.47 9.53
N HIS A 132 -15.66 3.05 10.75
CA HIS A 132 -16.77 3.08 11.68
C HIS A 132 -17.00 4.46 12.32
N HIS A 133 -16.36 5.52 11.79
CA HIS A 133 -16.47 6.87 12.34
C HIS A 133 -16.21 6.94 13.85
N SER A 134 -15.22 6.15 14.30
CA SER A 134 -14.93 6.03 15.73
C SER A 134 -14.09 7.17 16.30
N GLY A 135 -13.45 7.96 15.43
CA GLY A 135 -12.49 8.99 15.82
C GLY A 135 -11.19 8.43 16.42
N HIS A 136 -10.98 7.11 16.38
CA HIS A 136 -9.78 6.51 16.96
C HIS A 136 -8.54 6.80 16.11
N VAL A 137 -7.52 7.35 16.76
CA VAL A 137 -6.21 7.63 16.19
C VAL A 137 -5.13 6.96 17.03
N GLY A 138 -4.34 6.10 16.41
CA GLY A 138 -3.10 5.59 16.98
C GLY A 138 -1.94 6.45 16.52
N ILE A 139 -1.07 6.88 17.46
CA ILE A 139 0.10 7.67 17.11
C ILE A 139 1.34 7.13 17.81
N GLY A 140 2.50 7.17 17.14
CA GLY A 140 3.72 6.62 17.68
C GLY A 140 4.96 6.97 16.85
N PHE A 141 6.04 6.26 17.15
CA PHE A 141 7.34 6.44 16.50
C PHE A 141 7.60 5.27 15.56
N LEU A 142 8.04 5.59 14.34
CA LEU A 142 8.45 4.63 13.32
C LEU A 142 9.92 4.78 13.01
N GLY A 143 10.68 3.72 13.23
CA GLY A 143 12.11 3.66 12.93
C GLY A 143 12.43 2.94 11.63
N ASN A 144 13.60 3.24 11.06
CA ASN A 144 14.14 2.64 9.83
C ASN A 144 13.31 2.92 8.56
N PHE A 145 12.49 3.96 8.56
CA PHE A 145 11.67 4.33 7.41
C PHE A 145 12.44 5.14 6.35
N SER A 146 13.56 5.75 6.74
CA SER A 146 14.48 6.50 5.86
C SER A 146 13.84 7.65 5.09
N LEU A 147 12.80 8.28 5.62
CA LEU A 147 12.18 9.47 5.05
C LEU A 147 13.00 10.70 5.41
N LYS A 148 13.48 11.44 4.41
CA LYS A 148 14.30 12.65 4.62
C LYS A 148 13.46 13.89 4.89
N CYS A 149 12.34 14.03 4.19
CA CYS A 149 11.36 15.10 4.40
C CYS A 149 10.00 14.73 3.80
N GLY A 150 8.94 15.36 4.30
CA GLY A 150 7.57 15.15 3.85
C GLY A 150 6.85 14.01 4.56
N ALA A 151 5.81 13.49 3.92
CA ALA A 151 5.01 12.39 4.45
C ALA A 151 4.56 11.42 3.35
N VAL A 152 4.34 10.18 3.75
CA VAL A 152 3.74 9.14 2.90
C VAL A 152 2.50 8.62 3.60
N ALA A 153 1.41 8.51 2.86
CA ALA A 153 0.15 7.97 3.35
C ALA A 153 -0.34 6.82 2.48
N SER A 154 -1.03 5.86 3.09
CA SER A 154 -1.66 4.75 2.40
C SER A 154 -2.95 4.34 3.10
N SER A 155 -3.98 4.02 2.32
CA SER A 155 -5.20 3.37 2.80
C SER A 155 -5.20 1.85 2.53
N ILE A 156 -4.08 1.32 2.01
CA ILE A 156 -3.89 -0.11 1.73
C ILE A 156 -3.02 -0.72 2.84
N ALA A 157 -3.24 -0.29 4.09
CA ALA A 157 -2.61 -0.92 5.25
C ALA A 157 -3.16 -2.34 5.38
N HIS A 158 -2.34 -3.33 4.98
CA HIS A 158 -2.74 -4.73 4.97
C HIS A 158 -3.32 -5.14 6.33
N ASP A 159 -4.29 -6.01 6.33
CA ASP A 159 -5.13 -6.46 7.44
C ASP A 159 -6.16 -5.43 7.94
N SER A 160 -5.76 -4.24 8.38
CA SER A 160 -6.69 -3.25 8.94
C SER A 160 -7.36 -2.37 7.90
N HIS A 161 -6.69 -2.12 6.77
CA HIS A 161 -7.09 -1.15 5.74
C HIS A 161 -7.40 0.25 6.29
N ASN A 162 -6.84 0.61 7.43
CA ASN A 162 -6.91 1.94 8.01
C ASN A 162 -6.06 2.94 7.20
N LEU A 163 -6.30 4.23 7.42
CA LEU A 163 -5.43 5.25 6.86
C LEU A 163 -4.16 5.34 7.72
N ILE A 164 -3.03 5.00 7.15
CA ILE A 164 -1.72 5.05 7.80
C ILE A 164 -0.88 6.17 7.18
N VAL A 165 -0.22 6.95 8.01
CA VAL A 165 0.62 8.08 7.60
C VAL A 165 1.93 8.04 8.36
N ALA A 166 3.05 8.17 7.65
CA ALA A 166 4.37 8.35 8.25
C ALA A 166 5.03 9.63 7.71
N GLY A 167 5.56 10.46 8.57
CA GLY A 167 6.09 11.76 8.15
C GLY A 167 7.03 12.42 9.16
N ASP A 168 7.72 13.47 8.66
CA ASP A 168 8.70 14.27 9.41
C ASP A 168 8.15 15.65 9.83
N ASN A 169 6.86 15.86 9.69
CA ASN A 169 6.16 17.13 9.99
C ASN A 169 4.76 16.91 10.56
#